data_22e820bdad74f376f15985676bdb3f0a
#
_entry.id   22e820bdad74f376f15985676bdb3f0a
#
_cell.length_a   1.000
_cell.length_b   1.000
_cell.length_c   1.000
_cell.angle_alpha   90.00
_cell.angle_beta   90.00
_cell.angle_gamma   90.00
#
_symmetry.space_group_name_H-M   'P 1'
#
loop_
_entity.id
_entity.type
_entity.pdbx_description
1 polymer ?
#
loop_
_entity_poly.entity_id
_entity_poly.type
_entity_poly.pdbx_seq_one_letter_code
_entity_poly.pdbx_strand_id
1 'polypeptide(L)'
;LEKKERIIGITSLRLDSPGLAVGTAKGVIKRVNPEVLSSKESWEFINLAPGDEVVGAVELANEDLHLVFITDDAQLLHYPASAVRPQGRAGSGVAGIKCSGQARVIWFGAVDPEDDAVVVTVSGGVDSLLSSETGSVKVSRFSEFPAKGRATGGVRCHRFLKGEGALMLGWAGAYPAIAATDSGAPIDLPAPTGKRDGSGAPAPQPIVAVASRHLAHPGPGGETPSAAASTDLLSGGVSDDQESLGQPELL
;
A
#
# COMPACT_ATOMS: atom_id res chain seq x y z
N LEU A 1 5.19 5.03 -23.51
CA LEU A 1 5.81 5.88 -22.50
C LEU A 1 7.02 6.58 -23.10
N GLU A 2 7.13 7.87 -22.87
CA GLU A 2 8.33 8.62 -23.24
C GLU A 2 9.50 8.26 -22.31
N LYS A 3 10.74 8.59 -22.75
CA LYS A 3 11.94 8.36 -21.94
C LYS A 3 11.84 9.19 -20.66
N LYS A 4 11.70 8.56 -19.49
CA LYS A 4 11.52 9.08 -18.12
C LYS A 4 10.08 9.10 -17.60
N GLU A 5 9.08 8.70 -18.37
CA GLU A 5 7.72 8.51 -17.85
C GLU A 5 7.64 7.24 -17.00
N ARG A 6 6.87 7.31 -15.92
CA ARG A 6 6.59 6.18 -15.01
C ARG A 6 5.08 6.02 -14.86
N ILE A 7 4.61 4.79 -14.82
CA ILE A 7 3.24 4.47 -14.40
C ILE A 7 3.22 4.56 -12.87
N ILE A 8 2.37 5.44 -12.32
CA ILE A 8 2.21 5.63 -10.87
C ILE A 8 0.99 4.87 -10.36
N GLY A 9 -0.03 4.67 -11.19
CA GLY A 9 -1.25 3.95 -10.83
C GLY A 9 -2.08 3.63 -12.04
N ILE A 10 -3.07 2.77 -11.83
CA ILE A 10 -4.07 2.39 -12.82
C ILE A 10 -5.44 2.62 -12.17
N THR A 11 -6.38 3.17 -12.93
CA THR A 11 -7.75 3.41 -12.48
C THR A 11 -8.75 2.91 -13.53
N SER A 12 -9.89 2.45 -13.07
CA SER A 12 -10.99 2.01 -13.95
C SER A 12 -11.78 3.18 -14.54
N LEU A 13 -11.62 4.40 -14.02
CA LEU A 13 -12.41 5.59 -14.36
C LEU A 13 -13.93 5.37 -14.21
N ARG A 14 -14.33 4.54 -13.28
CA ARG A 14 -15.76 4.26 -13.04
C ARG A 14 -16.46 5.50 -12.52
N LEU A 15 -17.59 5.84 -13.15
CA LEU A 15 -18.36 7.05 -12.80
C LEU A 15 -19.08 6.95 -11.44
N ASP A 16 -19.23 5.73 -10.93
CA ASP A 16 -19.82 5.43 -9.62
C ASP A 16 -18.80 5.41 -8.47
N SER A 17 -17.51 5.61 -8.76
CA SER A 17 -16.47 5.71 -7.74
C SER A 17 -16.38 7.14 -7.19
N PRO A 18 -15.94 7.34 -5.92
CA PRO A 18 -15.65 8.66 -5.37
C PRO A 18 -14.48 9.40 -6.06
N GLY A 19 -13.85 8.77 -7.04
CA GLY A 19 -12.80 9.33 -7.88
C GLY A 19 -11.40 8.85 -7.52
N LEU A 20 -10.43 9.51 -8.13
CA LEU A 20 -9.00 9.22 -7.98
C LEU A 20 -8.38 10.22 -7.01
N ALA A 21 -7.61 9.72 -6.06
CA ALA A 21 -6.77 10.53 -5.17
C ALA A 21 -5.29 10.41 -5.57
N VAL A 22 -4.58 11.52 -5.55
CA VAL A 22 -3.17 11.62 -5.95
C VAL A 22 -2.38 12.36 -4.88
N GLY A 23 -1.30 11.75 -4.39
CA GLY A 23 -0.38 12.35 -3.43
C GLY A 23 0.97 12.71 -4.05
N THR A 24 1.56 13.83 -3.65
CA THR A 24 2.84 14.31 -4.17
C THR A 24 3.96 14.25 -3.14
N ALA A 25 5.20 14.27 -3.62
CA ALA A 25 6.40 14.26 -2.79
C ALA A 25 6.50 15.47 -1.83
N LYS A 26 5.94 16.62 -2.20
CA LYS A 26 5.87 17.80 -1.33
C LYS A 26 4.64 17.81 -0.41
N GLY A 27 3.90 16.70 -0.35
CA GLY A 27 2.77 16.55 0.56
C GLY A 27 1.47 17.19 0.10
N VAL A 28 1.31 17.45 -1.18
CA VAL A 28 0.05 17.89 -1.77
C VAL A 28 -0.85 16.67 -1.98
N ILE A 29 -2.15 16.87 -1.79
CA ILE A 29 -3.21 15.91 -2.12
C ILE A 29 -4.17 16.52 -3.12
N LYS A 30 -4.56 15.76 -4.13
CA LYS A 30 -5.65 16.11 -5.01
C LYS A 30 -6.59 14.92 -5.16
N ARG A 31 -7.87 15.20 -5.08
CA ARG A 31 -8.94 14.27 -5.40
C ARG A 31 -9.71 14.79 -6.60
N VAL A 32 -9.97 13.93 -7.57
CA VAL A 32 -10.68 14.29 -8.82
C VAL A 32 -11.82 13.32 -9.02
N ASN A 33 -12.99 13.85 -9.36
CA ASN A 33 -14.12 13.02 -9.72
C ASN A 33 -13.81 12.19 -10.97
N PRO A 34 -14.37 10.98 -11.10
CA PRO A 34 -14.22 10.20 -12.30
C PRO A 34 -14.84 10.97 -13.47
N GLU A 35 -14.06 11.21 -14.49
CA GLU A 35 -14.47 11.91 -15.70
C GLU A 35 -13.76 11.29 -16.90
N VAL A 36 -14.53 10.77 -17.84
CA VAL A 36 -14.00 10.23 -19.08
C VAL A 36 -14.06 11.30 -20.17
N LEU A 37 -12.91 11.71 -20.66
CA LEU A 37 -12.79 12.63 -21.79
C LEU A 37 -12.71 11.84 -23.09
N SER A 38 -13.83 11.52 -23.68
CA SER A 38 -13.92 10.74 -24.91
C SER A 38 -13.20 11.36 -26.13
N SER A 39 -12.87 12.65 -26.08
CA SER A 39 -12.21 13.38 -27.16
C SER A 39 -10.69 13.50 -27.02
N LYS A 40 -10.07 12.92 -25.96
CA LYS A 40 -8.64 13.05 -25.69
C LYS A 40 -8.04 11.73 -25.24
N GLU A 41 -6.90 11.39 -25.79
CA GLU A 41 -6.11 10.20 -25.40
C GLU A 41 -5.31 10.45 -24.10
N SER A 42 -4.98 11.71 -23.81
CA SER A 42 -4.27 12.09 -22.58
C SER A 42 -4.70 13.48 -22.09
N TRP A 43 -4.62 13.70 -20.79
CA TRP A 43 -4.90 14.99 -20.16
C TRP A 43 -4.16 15.14 -18.84
N GLU A 44 -3.86 16.39 -18.49
CA GLU A 44 -3.31 16.72 -17.19
C GLU A 44 -4.33 16.42 -16.07
N PHE A 45 -3.84 15.80 -15.03
CA PHE A 45 -4.61 15.43 -13.86
C PHE A 45 -4.35 16.34 -12.65
N ILE A 46 -3.12 16.85 -12.53
CA ILE A 46 -2.68 17.75 -11.47
C ILE A 46 -1.64 18.73 -12.01
N ASN A 47 -1.77 20.01 -11.65
CA ASN A 47 -0.74 21.00 -11.93
C ASN A 47 0.29 20.97 -10.81
N LEU A 48 1.45 20.36 -11.06
CA LEU A 48 2.54 20.21 -10.09
C LEU A 48 3.33 21.50 -9.91
N ALA A 49 3.68 21.81 -8.65
CA ALA A 49 4.64 22.87 -8.38
C ALA A 49 6.03 22.48 -8.90
N PRO A 50 6.93 23.48 -9.21
CA PRO A 50 8.29 23.19 -9.66
C PRO A 50 9.02 22.25 -8.70
N GLY A 51 9.59 21.16 -9.24
CA GLY A 51 10.34 20.16 -8.49
C GLY A 51 9.49 19.29 -7.56
N ASP A 52 8.17 19.24 -7.76
CA ASP A 52 7.28 18.26 -7.14
C ASP A 52 7.03 17.09 -8.10
N GLU A 53 6.64 15.95 -7.56
CA GLU A 53 6.30 14.76 -8.32
C GLU A 53 5.18 13.97 -7.64
N VAL A 54 4.40 13.23 -8.43
CA VAL A 54 3.39 12.30 -7.90
C VAL A 54 4.11 11.06 -7.36
N VAL A 55 3.81 10.70 -6.11
CA VAL A 55 4.37 9.52 -5.44
C VAL A 55 3.40 8.37 -5.32
N GLY A 56 2.11 8.63 -5.49
CA GLY A 56 1.07 7.61 -5.48
C GLY A 56 -0.26 8.13 -6.02
N ALA A 57 -1.03 7.21 -6.59
CA ALA A 57 -2.37 7.45 -7.08
C ALA A 57 -3.24 6.24 -6.73
N VAL A 58 -4.45 6.47 -6.25
CA VAL A 58 -5.38 5.43 -5.82
C VAL A 58 -6.81 5.79 -6.19
N GLU A 59 -7.52 4.86 -6.83
CA GLU A 59 -8.96 4.95 -7.02
C GLU A 59 -9.66 4.63 -5.71
N LEU A 60 -10.59 5.49 -5.30
CA LEU A 60 -11.33 5.33 -4.06
C LEU A 60 -12.53 4.40 -4.29
N ALA A 61 -12.67 3.38 -3.47
CA ALA A 61 -13.86 2.53 -3.46
C ALA A 61 -15.04 3.22 -2.75
N ASN A 62 -14.74 3.99 -1.69
CA ASN A 62 -15.71 4.77 -0.92
C ASN A 62 -15.00 5.97 -0.27
N GLU A 63 -15.75 6.83 0.42
CA GLU A 63 -15.23 8.04 1.09
C GLU A 63 -14.73 7.78 2.52
N ASP A 64 -14.98 6.61 3.06
CA ASP A 64 -14.56 6.20 4.41
C ASP A 64 -13.13 5.68 4.43
N LEU A 65 -12.58 5.32 3.26
CA LEU A 65 -11.17 5.00 3.13
C LEU A 65 -10.30 6.13 3.68
N HIS A 66 -9.25 5.78 4.40
CA HIS A 66 -8.27 6.73 4.87
C HIS A 66 -7.15 6.93 3.84
N LEU A 67 -6.92 8.18 3.46
CA LEU A 67 -5.75 8.60 2.69
C LEU A 67 -4.53 8.61 3.62
N VAL A 68 -3.44 7.98 3.20
CA VAL A 68 -2.26 7.75 4.02
C VAL A 68 -1.02 8.30 3.33
N PHE A 69 -0.22 9.07 4.07
CA PHE A 69 1.09 9.58 3.67
C PHE A 69 2.17 9.02 4.57
N ILE A 70 3.29 8.62 3.99
CA ILE A 70 4.51 8.25 4.72
C ILE A 70 5.66 9.08 4.16
N THR A 71 6.44 9.71 5.06
CA THR A 71 7.59 10.55 4.70
C THR A 71 8.91 9.85 4.99
N ASP A 72 9.98 10.28 4.34
CA ASP A 72 11.34 9.76 4.52
C ASP A 72 11.91 10.04 5.93
N ASP A 73 11.43 11.11 6.62
CA ASP A 73 11.74 11.38 8.02
C ASP A 73 10.83 10.61 9.02
N ALA A 74 10.20 9.54 8.53
CA ALA A 74 9.39 8.60 9.30
C ALA A 74 8.16 9.21 9.98
N GLN A 75 7.44 10.12 9.31
CA GLN A 75 6.11 10.55 9.72
C GLN A 75 5.05 9.82 8.90
N LEU A 76 3.96 9.43 9.55
CA LEU A 76 2.75 8.91 8.93
C LEU A 76 1.57 9.79 9.30
N LEU A 77 0.83 10.23 8.29
CA LEU A 77 -0.44 10.94 8.47
C LEU A 77 -1.52 10.18 7.72
N HIS A 78 -2.66 9.96 8.38
CA HIS A 78 -3.86 9.49 7.69
C HIS A 78 -5.12 10.20 8.19
N TYR A 79 -6.11 10.29 7.31
CA TYR A 79 -7.41 10.89 7.53
C TYR A 79 -8.42 10.39 6.49
N PRO A 80 -9.75 10.46 6.74
CA PRO A 80 -10.75 9.99 5.79
C PRO A 80 -10.70 10.76 4.46
N ALA A 81 -10.96 10.08 3.35
CA ALA A 81 -10.95 10.67 2.01
C ALA A 81 -11.96 11.82 1.88
N SER A 82 -13.06 11.78 2.64
CA SER A 82 -14.06 12.84 2.73
C SER A 82 -13.49 14.20 3.21
N ALA A 83 -12.31 14.22 3.87
CA ALA A 83 -11.62 15.46 4.26
C ALA A 83 -11.01 16.22 3.07
N VAL A 84 -11.02 15.63 1.87
CA VAL A 84 -10.51 16.23 0.64
C VAL A 84 -11.64 16.34 -0.38
N ARG A 85 -12.09 17.56 -0.62
CA ARG A 85 -13.11 17.79 -1.66
C ARG A 85 -12.54 17.53 -3.05
N PRO A 86 -13.28 16.87 -3.95
CA PRO A 86 -12.89 16.73 -5.33
C PRO A 86 -12.68 18.10 -6.00
N GLN A 87 -11.66 18.18 -6.85
CA GLN A 87 -11.32 19.37 -7.62
C GLN A 87 -11.38 19.06 -9.12
N GLY A 88 -11.59 20.09 -9.92
CA GLY A 88 -11.46 20.00 -11.38
C GLY A 88 -10.00 19.70 -11.80
N ARG A 89 -9.82 19.24 -13.04
CA ARG A 89 -8.52 18.76 -13.58
C ARG A 89 -7.39 19.78 -13.48
N ALA A 90 -7.65 21.05 -13.77
CA ALA A 90 -6.63 22.11 -13.73
C ALA A 90 -6.17 22.53 -12.33
N GLY A 91 -6.77 21.99 -11.26
CA GLY A 91 -6.39 22.34 -9.88
C GLY A 91 -5.04 21.76 -9.47
N SER A 92 -4.32 22.49 -8.59
CA SER A 92 -3.02 22.10 -8.06
C SER A 92 -3.12 21.22 -6.80
N GLY A 93 -4.33 20.87 -6.36
CA GLY A 93 -4.53 20.16 -5.10
C GLY A 93 -4.53 21.09 -3.89
N VAL A 94 -4.45 20.49 -2.71
CA VAL A 94 -4.41 21.16 -1.41
C VAL A 94 -3.34 20.53 -0.52
N ALA A 95 -2.97 21.17 0.58
CA ALA A 95 -2.03 20.58 1.53
C ALA A 95 -2.58 19.26 2.09
N GLY A 96 -1.90 18.17 1.90
CA GLY A 96 -2.19 16.84 2.41
C GLY A 96 -1.51 16.59 3.74
N ILE A 97 -0.18 16.55 3.75
CA ILE A 97 0.69 16.44 4.93
C ILE A 97 1.65 17.64 4.97
N LYS A 98 2.01 18.08 6.17
CA LYS A 98 3.05 19.08 6.38
C LYS A 98 4.39 18.36 6.57
N CYS A 99 5.23 18.36 5.55
CA CYS A 99 6.62 17.89 5.64
C CYS A 99 7.50 18.87 6.43
N SER A 100 8.45 18.37 7.20
CA SER A 100 9.40 19.14 7.98
C SER A 100 10.72 19.32 7.23
N GLY A 101 11.26 20.53 7.20
CA GLY A 101 12.57 20.78 6.59
C GLY A 101 12.65 20.33 5.14
N GLN A 102 13.53 19.35 4.84
CA GLN A 102 13.73 18.77 3.51
C GLN A 102 13.00 17.42 3.33
N ALA A 103 12.21 17.00 4.33
CA ALA A 103 11.48 15.75 4.28
C ALA A 103 10.49 15.70 3.10
N ARG A 104 10.35 14.53 2.52
CA ARG A 104 9.48 14.27 1.38
C ARG A 104 8.56 13.08 1.66
N VAL A 105 7.39 13.12 1.08
CA VAL A 105 6.54 11.93 1.01
C VAL A 105 7.19 10.92 0.07
N ILE A 106 7.36 9.69 0.55
CA ILE A 106 7.90 8.57 -0.22
C ILE A 106 6.83 7.55 -0.60
N TRP A 107 5.68 7.59 0.06
CA TRP A 107 4.56 6.73 -0.25
C TRP A 107 3.23 7.43 0.04
N PHE A 108 2.26 7.22 -0.86
CA PHE A 108 0.88 7.65 -0.73
C PHE A 108 -0.07 6.54 -1.21
N GLY A 109 -1.17 6.33 -0.50
CA GLY A 109 -2.21 5.38 -0.86
C GLY A 109 -3.46 5.55 0.00
N ALA A 110 -4.37 4.57 -0.07
CA ALA A 110 -5.57 4.50 0.75
C ALA A 110 -5.64 3.16 1.49
N VAL A 111 -6.18 3.20 2.69
CA VAL A 111 -6.38 2.03 3.57
C VAL A 111 -7.78 2.10 4.14
N ASP A 112 -8.47 0.97 4.19
CA ASP A 112 -9.69 0.84 4.98
C ASP A 112 -9.30 0.73 6.47
N PRO A 113 -9.71 1.66 7.34
CA PRO A 113 -9.35 1.63 8.76
C PRO A 113 -10.00 0.47 9.52
N GLU A 114 -11.07 -0.12 8.98
CA GLU A 114 -11.77 -1.26 9.58
C GLU A 114 -11.14 -2.62 9.17
N ASP A 115 -10.29 -2.63 8.13
CA ASP A 115 -9.58 -3.82 7.69
C ASP A 115 -8.43 -4.17 8.64
N ASP A 116 -8.05 -5.48 8.64
CA ASP A 116 -6.79 -5.91 9.23
C ASP A 116 -5.61 -5.43 8.37
N ALA A 117 -5.23 -4.17 8.56
CA ALA A 117 -4.20 -3.50 7.78
C ALA A 117 -2.91 -3.28 8.57
N VAL A 118 -1.80 -3.20 7.84
CA VAL A 118 -0.47 -2.99 8.41
C VAL A 118 0.28 -1.86 7.70
N VAL A 119 1.24 -1.30 8.42
CA VAL A 119 2.24 -0.36 7.91
C VAL A 119 3.60 -1.06 7.91
N VAL A 120 4.23 -1.09 6.75
CA VAL A 120 5.60 -1.59 6.56
C VAL A 120 6.51 -0.40 6.32
N THR A 121 7.60 -0.32 7.07
CA THR A 121 8.63 0.72 6.92
C THR A 121 10.00 0.07 6.86
N VAL A 122 10.82 0.49 5.91
CA VAL A 122 12.21 0.05 5.76
C VAL A 122 13.11 1.27 5.85
N SER A 123 14.02 1.27 6.82
CA SER A 123 14.99 2.34 7.03
C SER A 123 16.33 2.00 6.38
N GLY A 124 17.16 3.00 6.19
CA GLY A 124 18.53 2.85 5.70
C GLY A 124 19.44 4.00 6.13
N GLY A 125 20.74 3.84 5.89
CA GLY A 125 21.71 4.93 6.08
C GLY A 125 21.52 6.05 5.06
N VAL A 126 21.91 7.25 5.37
CA VAL A 126 21.84 8.41 4.45
C VAL A 126 22.68 8.15 3.19
N ASP A 127 23.74 7.35 3.31
CA ASP A 127 24.63 6.94 2.22
C ASP A 127 24.24 5.60 1.60
N SER A 128 23.17 4.94 2.07
CA SER A 128 22.80 3.58 1.65
C SER A 128 22.25 3.50 0.21
N LEU A 129 21.99 4.62 -0.44
CA LEU A 129 21.75 4.65 -1.90
C LEU A 129 22.96 4.11 -2.71
N LEU A 130 24.13 4.01 -2.07
CA LEU A 130 25.38 3.53 -2.67
C LEU A 130 25.97 2.30 -1.97
N SER A 131 25.39 1.84 -0.85
CA SER A 131 25.89 0.72 -0.07
C SER A 131 24.91 -0.46 -0.09
N SER A 132 25.46 -1.67 -0.09
CA SER A 132 24.73 -2.94 0.05
C SER A 132 24.22 -3.18 1.49
N GLU A 133 24.22 -2.16 2.35
CA GLU A 133 23.78 -2.29 3.73
C GLU A 133 22.27 -2.43 3.80
N THR A 134 21.81 -3.54 4.32
CA THR A 134 20.42 -3.78 4.66
C THR A 134 20.08 -2.95 5.90
N GLY A 135 19.09 -2.06 5.79
CA GLY A 135 18.57 -1.33 6.94
C GLY A 135 17.67 -2.18 7.83
N SER A 136 16.84 -1.56 8.61
CA SER A 136 15.86 -2.27 9.43
C SER A 136 14.46 -2.22 8.81
N VAL A 137 13.71 -3.33 8.96
CA VAL A 137 12.31 -3.45 8.55
C VAL A 137 11.41 -3.54 9.77
N LYS A 138 10.30 -2.82 9.76
CA LYS A 138 9.28 -2.87 10.79
C LYS A 138 7.91 -3.04 10.18
N VAL A 139 7.09 -3.90 10.80
CA VAL A 139 5.67 -4.06 10.53
C VAL A 139 4.88 -3.70 11.78
N SER A 140 3.92 -2.80 11.65
CA SER A 140 3.03 -2.37 12.74
C SER A 140 1.58 -2.49 12.28
N ARG A 141 0.64 -2.75 13.19
CA ARG A 141 -0.79 -2.67 12.87
C ARG A 141 -1.16 -1.24 12.50
N PHE A 142 -2.00 -1.06 11.49
CA PHE A 142 -2.47 0.27 11.08
C PHE A 142 -3.25 0.96 12.21
N SER A 143 -3.98 0.19 13.01
CA SER A 143 -4.71 0.67 14.18
C SER A 143 -3.86 1.33 15.28
N GLU A 144 -2.54 1.11 15.30
CA GLU A 144 -1.61 1.81 16.21
C GLU A 144 -1.43 3.31 15.87
N PHE A 145 -1.84 3.73 14.67
CA PHE A 145 -1.68 5.09 14.20
C PHE A 145 -2.99 5.86 14.40
N PRO A 146 -3.00 6.95 15.19
CA PRO A 146 -4.20 7.78 15.32
C PRO A 146 -4.42 8.60 14.07
N ALA A 147 -5.66 8.64 13.58
CA ALA A 147 -6.06 9.59 12.55
C ALA A 147 -5.85 11.04 13.04
N LYS A 148 -5.41 11.94 12.15
CA LYS A 148 -5.21 13.34 12.45
C LYS A 148 -5.80 14.23 11.36
N GLY A 149 -5.97 15.50 11.65
CA GLY A 149 -6.44 16.47 10.66
C GLY A 149 -5.47 16.60 9.49
N ARG A 150 -6.03 16.78 8.30
CA ARG A 150 -5.29 17.09 7.07
C ARG A 150 -4.34 18.28 7.28
N ALA A 151 -3.22 18.30 6.56
CA ALA A 151 -2.19 19.33 6.62
C ALA A 151 -1.43 19.43 7.96
N THR A 152 -1.50 18.39 8.81
CA THR A 152 -0.63 18.24 9.99
C THR A 152 0.63 17.42 9.63
N GLY A 153 1.62 17.37 10.55
CA GLY A 153 2.87 16.61 10.37
C GLY A 153 2.75 15.10 10.63
N GLY A 154 1.56 14.61 10.98
CA GLY A 154 1.38 13.19 11.27
C GLY A 154 1.94 12.75 12.63
N VAL A 155 2.32 11.48 12.71
CA VAL A 155 2.93 10.84 13.90
C VAL A 155 4.11 9.99 13.45
N ARG A 156 5.08 9.80 14.33
CA ARG A 156 6.25 8.95 14.04
C ARG A 156 5.81 7.52 13.74
N CYS A 157 6.29 6.98 12.62
CA CYS A 157 6.02 5.60 12.19
C CYS A 157 7.26 4.68 12.21
N HIS A 158 8.44 5.19 12.54
CA HIS A 158 9.68 4.43 12.68
C HIS A 158 10.66 5.18 13.56
N ARG A 159 11.43 4.48 14.40
CA ARG A 159 12.58 5.03 15.13
C ARG A 159 13.85 4.53 14.45
N PHE A 160 14.62 5.43 13.93
CA PHE A 160 15.91 5.11 13.33
C PHE A 160 16.90 4.57 14.35
N LEU A 161 17.63 3.54 13.98
CA LEU A 161 18.77 2.99 14.71
C LEU A 161 20.02 3.81 14.41
N LYS A 162 21.12 3.57 15.16
CA LYS A 162 22.39 4.22 14.90
C LYS A 162 22.89 3.87 13.48
N GLY A 163 23.16 4.87 12.67
CA GLY A 163 23.56 4.74 11.28
C GLY A 163 22.42 4.84 10.26
N GLU A 164 21.15 4.76 10.72
CA GLU A 164 19.99 5.03 9.88
C GLU A 164 19.63 6.52 9.91
N GLY A 165 19.10 7.02 8.82
CA GLY A 165 18.76 8.46 8.73
C GLY A 165 17.48 8.75 7.97
N ALA A 166 16.97 7.80 7.18
CA ALA A 166 15.78 7.96 6.39
C ALA A 166 15.02 6.64 6.20
N LEU A 167 13.74 6.73 5.89
CA LEU A 167 13.01 5.62 5.31
C LEU A 167 13.32 5.51 3.83
N MET A 168 13.71 4.33 3.40
CA MET A 168 13.94 3.98 2.00
C MET A 168 12.65 3.48 1.34
N LEU A 169 11.74 2.89 2.14
CA LEU A 169 10.45 2.40 1.71
C LEU A 169 9.41 2.59 2.81
N GLY A 170 8.22 3.01 2.42
CA GLY A 170 7.00 3.01 3.21
C GLY A 170 5.89 2.35 2.43
N TRP A 171 4.99 1.64 3.13
CA TRP A 171 3.80 1.05 2.54
C TRP A 171 2.74 0.84 3.62
N ALA A 172 1.46 0.96 3.25
CA ALA A 172 0.34 0.61 4.10
C ALA A 172 -0.75 -0.10 3.29
N GLY A 173 -1.37 -1.12 3.84
CA GLY A 173 -2.43 -1.87 3.17
C GLY A 173 -2.84 -3.12 3.94
N ALA A 174 -3.74 -3.91 3.34
CA ALA A 174 -4.31 -5.11 3.96
C ALA A 174 -3.24 -6.17 4.29
N TYR A 175 -3.37 -6.78 5.45
CA TYR A 175 -2.56 -7.91 5.88
C TYR A 175 -3.11 -9.22 5.25
N PRO A 176 -2.28 -10.23 4.94
CA PRO A 176 -0.82 -10.23 5.06
C PRO A 176 -0.11 -9.45 3.95
N ALA A 177 0.93 -8.74 4.33
CA ALA A 177 1.84 -8.08 3.39
C ALA A 177 2.95 -9.04 2.96
N ILE A 178 3.40 -8.89 1.72
CA ILE A 178 4.55 -9.59 1.13
C ILE A 178 5.57 -8.57 0.66
N ALA A 179 6.85 -8.92 0.75
CA ALA A 179 7.94 -8.09 0.27
C ALA A 179 8.78 -8.83 -0.77
N ALA A 180 9.54 -8.07 -1.57
CA ALA A 180 10.41 -8.63 -2.59
C ALA A 180 11.72 -7.85 -2.70
N THR A 181 12.77 -8.56 -3.15
CA THR A 181 14.04 -8.00 -3.59
C THR A 181 13.90 -7.37 -4.99
N ASP A 182 14.95 -6.72 -5.47
CA ASP A 182 15.07 -6.19 -6.83
C ASP A 182 14.98 -7.27 -7.93
N SER A 183 15.39 -8.50 -7.62
CA SER A 183 15.22 -9.65 -8.51
C SER A 183 13.81 -10.26 -8.48
N GLY A 184 12.92 -9.74 -7.63
CA GLY A 184 11.57 -10.28 -7.43
C GLY A 184 11.50 -11.48 -6.48
N ALA A 185 12.60 -11.85 -5.83
CA ALA A 185 12.59 -12.93 -4.84
C ALA A 185 11.76 -12.50 -3.60
N PRO A 186 10.86 -13.36 -3.08
CA PRO A 186 10.04 -13.03 -1.93
C PRO A 186 10.88 -12.93 -0.66
N ILE A 187 10.49 -12.02 0.23
CA ILE A 187 11.10 -11.82 1.54
C ILE A 187 9.99 -11.93 2.60
N ASP A 188 10.22 -12.75 3.60
CA ASP A 188 9.34 -12.84 4.76
C ASP A 188 9.47 -11.58 5.62
N LEU A 189 8.34 -10.94 5.86
CA LEU A 189 8.25 -9.80 6.75
C LEU A 189 8.09 -10.24 8.21
N PRO A 190 8.61 -9.48 9.18
CA PRO A 190 8.36 -9.77 10.59
C PRO A 190 6.87 -9.65 10.93
N ALA A 191 6.44 -10.35 11.98
CA ALA A 191 5.07 -10.26 12.49
C ALA A 191 4.71 -8.80 12.84
N PRO A 192 3.43 -8.38 12.68
CA PRO A 192 2.99 -6.99 12.90
C PRO A 192 2.84 -6.65 14.38
N THR A 193 3.92 -6.83 15.15
CA THR A 193 3.99 -6.57 16.61
C THR A 193 4.74 -5.29 16.96
N GLY A 194 5.28 -4.61 15.95
CA GLY A 194 6.05 -3.38 16.15
C GLY A 194 5.17 -2.23 16.64
N LYS A 195 5.57 -1.62 17.76
CA LYS A 195 4.94 -0.37 18.19
C LYS A 195 5.13 0.71 17.14
N ARG A 196 4.14 1.59 17.00
CA ARG A 196 4.12 2.70 16.04
C ARG A 196 5.46 3.44 15.97
N ASP A 197 6.02 3.83 17.11
CA ASP A 197 7.24 4.63 17.26
C ASP A 197 8.49 3.79 17.62
N GLY A 198 8.41 2.46 17.50
CA GLY A 198 9.52 1.54 17.69
C GLY A 198 10.49 1.51 16.52
N SER A 199 11.67 0.92 16.74
CA SER A 199 12.65 0.61 15.67
C SER A 199 12.29 -0.70 14.96
N GLY A 200 12.87 -0.91 13.78
CA GLY A 200 12.77 -2.16 13.05
C GLY A 200 13.75 -3.24 13.54
N ALA A 201 13.62 -4.43 12.98
CA ALA A 201 14.61 -5.50 13.03
C ALA A 201 15.48 -5.46 11.77
N PRO A 202 16.73 -5.93 11.81
CA PRO A 202 17.58 -6.01 10.62
C PRO A 202 16.85 -6.71 9.47
N ALA A 203 16.83 -6.10 8.29
CA ALA A 203 16.27 -6.72 7.11
C ALA A 203 17.22 -7.84 6.62
N PRO A 204 16.71 -9.04 6.29
CA PRO A 204 17.58 -10.15 5.84
C PRO A 204 18.20 -9.87 4.47
N GLN A 205 17.54 -9.08 3.65
CA GLN A 205 17.95 -8.66 2.31
C GLN A 205 17.35 -7.28 2.00
N PRO A 206 17.88 -6.55 1.00
CA PRO A 206 17.27 -5.30 0.55
C PRO A 206 15.83 -5.50 0.07
N ILE A 207 14.91 -4.75 0.67
CA ILE A 207 13.49 -4.76 0.31
C ILE A 207 13.23 -3.59 -0.63
N VAL A 208 12.74 -3.86 -1.84
CA VAL A 208 12.45 -2.83 -2.85
C VAL A 208 10.96 -2.69 -3.18
N ALA A 209 10.17 -3.70 -2.81
CA ALA A 209 8.73 -3.67 -3.03
C ALA A 209 7.98 -4.33 -1.87
N VAL A 210 6.80 -3.81 -1.58
CA VAL A 210 5.82 -4.38 -0.63
C VAL A 210 4.43 -4.27 -1.24
N ALA A 211 3.64 -5.31 -1.07
CA ALA A 211 2.24 -5.38 -1.52
C ALA A 211 1.40 -6.22 -0.57
N SER A 212 0.08 -6.09 -0.64
CA SER A 212 -0.84 -7.06 -0.03
C SER A 212 -0.79 -8.38 -0.79
N ARG A 213 -0.89 -9.49 -0.09
CA ARG A 213 -1.01 -10.82 -0.70
C ARG A 213 -2.35 -10.97 -1.43
N HIS A 214 -3.39 -10.34 -0.92
CA HIS A 214 -4.69 -10.28 -1.55
C HIS A 214 -4.85 -8.93 -2.24
N LEU A 215 -5.32 -8.93 -3.48
CA LEU A 215 -5.79 -7.72 -4.15
C LEU A 215 -7.11 -7.32 -3.45
N ALA A 216 -6.99 -6.63 -2.33
CA ALA A 216 -8.13 -6.12 -1.60
C ALA A 216 -8.62 -4.85 -2.28
N HIS A 217 -9.35 -5.00 -3.37
CA HIS A 217 -10.45 -4.13 -3.74
C HIS A 217 -11.45 -4.98 -4.51
N PRO A 218 -12.49 -5.52 -3.85
CA PRO A 218 -13.71 -5.77 -4.57
C PRO A 218 -14.18 -4.40 -5.03
N GLY A 219 -14.15 -4.16 -6.34
CA GLY A 219 -14.98 -3.09 -6.90
C GLY A 219 -16.40 -3.23 -6.33
N PRO A 220 -17.22 -2.16 -6.28
CA PRO A 220 -18.58 -2.24 -5.77
C PRO A 220 -19.32 -3.41 -6.47
N GLY A 221 -19.62 -4.47 -5.74
CA GLY A 221 -20.26 -5.70 -6.23
C GLY A 221 -19.45 -7.00 -6.18
N GLY A 222 -18.20 -7.00 -5.71
CA GLY A 222 -17.43 -8.24 -5.51
C GLY A 222 -17.54 -8.75 -4.08
N GLU A 223 -18.11 -9.94 -3.89
CA GLU A 223 -18.09 -10.64 -2.61
C GLU A 223 -16.64 -10.95 -2.22
N THR A 224 -16.24 -10.61 -1.01
CA THR A 224 -14.96 -11.04 -0.44
C THR A 224 -14.96 -12.56 -0.34
N PRO A 225 -13.96 -13.30 -0.86
CA PRO A 225 -13.84 -14.72 -0.57
C PRO A 225 -13.61 -14.86 0.94
N SER A 226 -14.60 -15.46 1.61
CA SER A 226 -14.52 -15.85 3.02
C SER A 226 -13.27 -16.69 3.26
N ALA A 227 -12.48 -16.33 4.27
CA ALA A 227 -11.25 -17.02 4.69
C ALA A 227 -11.49 -18.47 5.21
N ALA A 228 -12.66 -19.09 4.95
CA ALA A 228 -13.07 -20.37 5.48
C ALA A 228 -12.87 -21.57 4.53
N ALA A 229 -12.23 -21.41 3.36
CA ALA A 229 -12.17 -22.47 2.35
C ALA A 229 -10.75 -23.01 2.06
N SER A 230 -9.81 -22.99 3.02
CA SER A 230 -8.43 -23.46 2.77
C SER A 230 -7.96 -24.62 3.66
N THR A 231 -8.86 -25.44 4.23
CA THR A 231 -8.42 -26.56 5.10
C THR A 231 -8.87 -27.95 4.66
N ASP A 232 -9.45 -28.13 3.46
CA ASP A 232 -10.07 -29.44 3.10
C ASP A 232 -9.57 -30.06 1.78
N LEU A 233 -8.30 -29.93 1.46
CA LEU A 233 -7.69 -30.59 0.28
C LEU A 233 -6.50 -31.52 0.57
N LEU A 234 -6.30 -31.98 1.80
CA LEU A 234 -5.24 -32.96 2.15
C LEU A 234 -5.74 -34.15 2.99
N SER A 235 -6.96 -34.63 2.78
CA SER A 235 -7.38 -35.93 3.31
C SER A 235 -8.16 -36.72 2.27
N GLY A 236 -7.49 -37.04 1.15
CA GLY A 236 -7.94 -38.08 0.22
C GLY A 236 -7.52 -39.43 0.73
N GLY A 237 -8.32 -40.03 1.59
CA GLY A 237 -8.13 -41.43 2.01
C GLY A 237 -8.31 -42.39 0.83
N VAL A 238 -7.34 -43.25 0.66
CA VAL A 238 -7.37 -44.41 -0.23
C VAL A 238 -8.41 -45.40 0.35
N SER A 239 -9.50 -45.62 -0.34
CA SER A 239 -10.43 -46.74 -0.06
C SER A 239 -10.02 -47.93 -0.93
N ASP A 240 -9.49 -48.97 -0.28
CA ASP A 240 -9.33 -50.31 -0.84
C ASP A 240 -10.72 -50.92 -1.05
N ASP A 241 -11.17 -50.97 -2.29
CA ASP A 241 -12.30 -51.84 -2.69
C ASP A 241 -11.74 -53.23 -3.03
N GLN A 242 -11.89 -54.17 -2.11
CA GLN A 242 -11.75 -55.59 -2.38
C GLN A 242 -12.99 -56.07 -3.10
N GLU A 243 -12.87 -56.34 -4.39
CA GLU A 243 -13.82 -57.16 -5.16
C GLU A 243 -13.77 -58.59 -4.70
N SER A 244 -14.88 -59.08 -4.10
CA SER A 244 -15.12 -60.50 -3.86
C SER A 244 -15.67 -61.14 -5.13
N LEU A 245 -14.87 -62.00 -5.75
CA LEU A 245 -15.26 -62.91 -6.83
C LEU A 245 -16.19 -63.99 -6.29
N GLY A 246 -17.46 -63.94 -6.67
CA GLY A 246 -18.41 -65.04 -6.51
C GLY A 246 -18.18 -66.16 -7.51
N GLN A 247 -18.05 -67.37 -7.02
CA GLN A 247 -17.99 -68.61 -7.82
C GLN A 247 -19.36 -68.95 -8.45
N PRO A 248 -19.38 -69.51 -9.66
CA PRO A 248 -20.63 -70.04 -10.24
C PRO A 248 -20.85 -71.46 -9.75
N GLU A 249 -22.05 -71.70 -9.23
CA GLU A 249 -22.58 -73.07 -9.05
C GLU A 249 -23.01 -73.68 -10.39
N LEU A 250 -22.58 -74.95 -10.58
CA LEU A 250 -23.06 -75.86 -11.59
C LEU A 250 -24.38 -76.50 -11.15
N LEU A 251 -25.37 -76.41 -11.98
CA LEU A 251 -26.28 -77.49 -12.41
C LEU A 251 -27.18 -77.04 -13.55
#